data_cdcb7db21709367be83aeefc02cb9e3f
#
_entry.id   cdcb7db21709367be83aeefc02cb9e3f
#
_cell.length_a   1.000
_cell.length_b   1.000
_cell.length_c   1.000
_cell.angle_alpha   90.00
_cell.angle_beta   90.00
_cell.angle_gamma   90.00
#
_symmetry.space_group_name_H-M   'P 1'
#
loop_
_entity.id
_entity.type
_entity.pdbx_description
1 polymer ?
#
loop_
_entity_poly.entity_id
_entity_poly.type
_entity_poly.pdbx_seq_one_letter_code
_entity_poly.pdbx_strand_id
1 'polypeptide(L)' 'MQMMAAPGEMSFSRPTEDTLLVRFAGDWTLKEELPAAEEVQKQADSGPPVQRIAFDTQALGRWDSGLITFVIQVLDQFSS' A
#
# COMPACT_ATOMS: atom_id res chain seq x y z
N MET A 1 9.79 6.21 28.36
CA MET A 1 9.44 6.26 26.96
C MET A 1 8.81 4.98 26.50
N GLN A 2 7.73 5.10 25.90
CA GLN A 2 6.99 3.95 25.48
C GLN A 2 7.22 3.63 24.03
N MET A 3 7.50 2.38 23.74
CA MET A 3 7.64 1.92 22.38
C MET A 3 6.35 1.30 21.95
N MET A 4 5.80 1.83 20.92
CA MET A 4 4.59 1.28 20.35
C MET A 4 4.85 0.85 18.93
N ALA A 5 4.24 -0.25 18.54
CA ALA A 5 4.27 -0.64 17.16
C ALA A 5 3.58 0.45 16.35
N ALA A 6 4.19 0.88 15.28
CA ALA A 6 3.57 1.84 14.39
C ALA A 6 2.47 1.14 13.61
N PRO A 7 1.27 1.71 13.54
CA PRO A 7 0.23 1.12 12.70
C PRO A 7 0.67 1.10 11.25
N GLY A 8 0.09 0.22 10.48
CA GLY A 8 0.38 0.14 9.06
C GLY A 8 -0.02 1.44 8.37
N GLU A 9 0.89 1.99 7.59
CA GLU A 9 0.67 3.22 6.86
C GLU A 9 0.99 3.01 5.40
N MET A 10 0.38 3.83 4.57
CA MET A 10 0.56 3.72 3.14
C MET A 10 0.62 5.14 2.57
N SER A 11 1.59 5.36 1.71
CA SER A 11 1.69 6.64 1.01
C SER A 11 1.88 6.38 -0.47
N PHE A 12 1.68 7.43 -1.27
CA PHE A 12 1.64 7.30 -2.71
C PHE A 12 2.48 8.36 -3.36
N SER A 13 3.07 8.01 -4.50
CA SER A 13 3.74 8.98 -5.35
C SER A 13 3.68 8.50 -6.79
N ARG A 14 4.02 9.40 -7.69
CA ARG A 14 4.03 9.12 -9.12
C ARG A 14 5.40 9.41 -9.68
N PRO A 15 6.32 8.43 -9.67
CA PRO A 15 7.65 8.65 -10.25
C PRO A 15 7.57 8.93 -11.75
N THR A 16 6.54 8.39 -12.43
CA THR A 16 6.19 8.75 -13.80
C THR A 16 4.68 8.89 -13.88
N GLU A 17 4.18 9.44 -14.98
CA GLU A 17 2.74 9.68 -15.11
C GLU A 17 1.92 8.40 -15.04
N ASP A 18 2.45 7.30 -15.55
CA ASP A 18 1.71 6.04 -15.63
C ASP A 18 2.06 5.06 -14.52
N THR A 19 2.92 5.44 -13.57
CA THR A 19 3.32 4.56 -12.48
C THR A 19 2.85 5.11 -11.15
N LEU A 20 2.11 4.31 -10.42
CA LEU A 20 1.73 4.62 -9.04
C LEU A 20 2.66 3.85 -8.11
N LEU A 21 3.41 4.57 -7.29
CA LEU A 21 4.26 3.95 -6.29
C LEU A 21 3.52 3.94 -4.97
N VAL A 22 3.35 2.74 -4.41
CA VAL A 22 2.71 2.54 -3.12
C VAL A 22 3.80 2.21 -2.11
N ARG A 23 3.96 3.06 -1.13
CA ARG A 23 4.98 2.87 -0.10
C ARG A 23 4.33 2.42 1.19
N PHE A 24 4.81 1.31 1.70
CA PHE A 24 4.32 0.76 2.96
C PHE A 24 5.27 1.13 4.09
N ALA A 25 4.71 1.50 5.23
CA ALA A 25 5.50 1.81 6.42
C ALA A 25 4.78 1.25 7.63
N GLY A 26 5.53 1.03 8.71
CA GLY A 26 4.96 0.52 9.94
C GLY A 26 4.70 -0.97 9.88
N ASP A 27 3.82 -1.43 10.76
CA ASP A 27 3.55 -2.86 10.90
C ASP A 27 2.31 -3.24 10.11
N TRP A 28 2.47 -4.19 9.21
CA TRP A 28 1.40 -4.66 8.34
C TRP A 28 1.02 -6.09 8.73
N THR A 29 0.43 -6.22 9.91
CA THR A 29 -0.01 -7.51 10.43
C THR A 29 -1.51 -7.49 10.62
N LEU A 30 -2.10 -8.67 10.71
CA LEU A 30 -3.54 -8.79 10.89
C LEU A 30 -4.02 -8.22 12.21
N LYS A 31 -3.11 -8.01 13.17
CA LYS A 31 -3.45 -7.41 14.45
C LYS A 31 -3.61 -5.90 14.37
N GLU A 32 -3.07 -5.28 13.34
CA GLU A 32 -3.12 -3.84 13.20
C GLU A 32 -4.29 -3.44 12.32
N GLU A 33 -4.72 -2.20 12.49
CA GLU A 33 -5.72 -1.65 11.61
C GLU A 33 -5.04 -1.20 10.33
N LEU A 34 -5.33 -1.87 9.23
CA LEU A 34 -4.65 -1.64 7.97
C LEU A 34 -5.46 -0.73 7.06
N PRO A 35 -4.79 0.05 6.22
CA PRO A 35 -5.51 0.86 5.23
C PRO A 35 -6.33 -0.02 4.28
N ALA A 36 -7.36 0.56 3.70
CA ALA A 36 -8.18 -0.16 2.75
C ALA A 36 -7.54 -0.18 1.37
N ALA A 37 -7.67 -1.29 0.66
CA ALA A 37 -7.15 -1.39 -0.69
C ALA A 37 -7.81 -0.38 -1.63
N GLU A 38 -9.03 0.05 -1.32
CA GLU A 38 -9.74 1.07 -2.09
C GLU A 38 -9.00 2.41 -2.14
N GLU A 39 -8.15 2.68 -1.15
CA GLU A 39 -7.34 3.89 -1.17
C GLU A 39 -6.39 3.91 -2.37
N VAL A 40 -5.87 2.75 -2.75
CA VAL A 40 -5.01 2.65 -3.92
C VAL A 40 -5.81 2.99 -5.17
N GLN A 41 -7.04 2.51 -5.27
CA GLN A 41 -7.90 2.79 -6.40
C GLN A 41 -8.19 4.29 -6.50
N LYS A 42 -8.48 4.93 -5.37
CA LYS A 42 -8.73 6.37 -5.35
C LYS A 42 -7.52 7.15 -5.86
N GLN A 43 -6.33 6.73 -5.46
CA GLN A 43 -5.13 7.41 -5.90
C GLN A 43 -4.89 7.20 -7.39
N ALA A 44 -5.18 6.00 -7.88
CA ALA A 44 -5.04 5.71 -9.30
C ALA A 44 -6.01 6.53 -10.14
N ASP A 45 -7.20 6.80 -9.60
CA ASP A 45 -8.23 7.53 -10.33
C ASP A 45 -8.04 9.04 -10.28
N SER A 46 -7.15 9.53 -9.42
CA SER A 46 -7.00 10.97 -9.19
C SER A 46 -6.01 11.65 -10.13
N GLY A 47 -5.54 10.96 -11.15
CA GLY A 47 -4.57 11.54 -12.10
C GLY A 47 -4.58 10.78 -13.41
N PRO A 48 -3.49 10.86 -14.18
CA PRO A 48 -3.40 10.11 -15.43
C PRO A 48 -3.60 8.62 -15.22
N PRO A 49 -4.05 7.89 -16.24
CA PRO A 49 -4.26 6.44 -16.09
C PRO A 49 -3.00 5.73 -15.63
N VAL A 50 -3.17 4.85 -14.65
CA VAL A 50 -2.07 4.07 -14.09
C VAL A 50 -1.91 2.79 -14.91
N GLN A 51 -0.70 2.57 -15.42
CA GLN A 51 -0.38 1.37 -16.17
C GLN A 51 0.55 0.44 -15.38
N ARG A 52 1.20 0.98 -14.34
CA ARG A 52 2.12 0.21 -13.51
C ARG A 52 1.90 0.56 -12.05
N ILE A 53 1.99 -0.45 -11.22
CA ILE A 53 2.00 -0.26 -9.77
C ILE A 53 3.30 -0.82 -9.24
N ALA A 54 4.02 0.00 -8.49
CA ALA A 54 5.23 -0.42 -7.82
C ALA A 54 5.03 -0.34 -6.31
N PHE A 55 5.73 -1.19 -5.60
CA PHE A 55 5.63 -1.22 -4.14
C PHE A 55 7.01 -0.96 -3.53
N ASP A 56 7.03 -0.10 -2.52
CA ASP A 56 8.25 0.21 -1.79
C ASP A 56 8.06 -0.27 -0.36
N THR A 57 8.93 -1.17 0.06
CA THR A 57 8.83 -1.79 1.38
C THR A 57 9.99 -1.41 2.29
N GLN A 58 10.75 -0.39 1.95
CA GLN A 58 11.93 -0.02 2.73
C GLN A 58 11.60 0.40 4.16
N ALA A 59 10.44 1.03 4.36
CA ALA A 59 10.01 1.47 5.67
C ALA A 59 9.10 0.47 6.36
N LEU A 60 8.91 -0.69 5.77
CA LEU A 60 8.03 -1.73 6.29
C LEU A 60 8.65 -2.37 7.53
N GLY A 61 7.88 -2.42 8.63
CA GLY A 61 8.31 -3.11 9.83
C GLY A 61 7.91 -4.57 9.79
N ARG A 62 7.09 -4.98 10.74
CA ARG A 62 6.61 -6.36 10.76
C ARG A 62 5.50 -6.55 9.73
N TRP A 63 5.43 -7.74 9.19
CA TRP A 63 4.35 -8.05 8.27
C TRP A 63 4.03 -9.54 8.32
N ASP A 64 2.82 -9.87 7.95
CA ASP A 64 2.37 -11.26 7.87
C ASP A 64 1.41 -11.39 6.69
N SER A 65 0.51 -12.37 6.73
CA SER A 65 -0.42 -12.57 5.63
C SER A 65 -1.35 -11.38 5.40
N GLY A 66 -1.44 -10.46 6.37
CA GLY A 66 -2.22 -9.23 6.16
C GLY A 66 -1.67 -8.41 5.01
N LEU A 67 -0.34 -8.26 4.93
CA LEU A 67 0.27 -7.55 3.82
C LEU A 67 0.03 -8.29 2.50
N ILE A 68 0.21 -9.60 2.50
CA ILE A 68 0.04 -10.39 1.28
C ILE A 68 -1.41 -10.27 0.78
N THR A 69 -2.38 -10.39 1.68
CA THR A 69 -3.78 -10.25 1.31
C THR A 69 -4.07 -8.87 0.73
N PHE A 70 -3.50 -7.83 1.33
CA PHE A 70 -3.69 -6.48 0.82
C PHE A 70 -3.13 -6.34 -0.60
N VAL A 71 -1.91 -6.82 -0.83
CA VAL A 71 -1.29 -6.73 -2.16
C VAL A 71 -2.13 -7.48 -3.19
N ILE A 72 -2.64 -8.66 -2.83
CA ILE A 72 -3.49 -9.43 -3.73
C ILE A 72 -4.76 -8.65 -4.07
N GLN A 73 -5.38 -8.01 -3.09
CA GLN A 73 -6.58 -7.21 -3.32
C GLN A 73 -6.28 -6.04 -4.26
N VAL A 74 -5.15 -5.39 -4.09
CA VAL A 74 -4.76 -4.29 -4.97
C VAL A 74 -4.58 -4.79 -6.40
N LEU A 75 -3.86 -5.88 -6.58
CA LEU A 75 -3.61 -6.41 -7.91
C LEU A 75 -4.92 -6.85 -8.57
N ASP A 76 -5.84 -7.39 -7.80
CA ASP A 76 -7.13 -7.82 -8.31
C ASP A 76 -7.95 -6.64 -8.84
N GLN A 77 -7.87 -5.49 -8.17
CA GLN A 77 -8.56 -4.29 -8.63
C GLN A 77 -8.10 -3.84 -10.00
N PHE A 78 -6.83 -4.07 -10.32
CA PHE A 78 -6.24 -3.58 -11.57
C PHE A 78 -6.13 -4.63 -12.65
N SER A 79 -6.54 -5.85 -12.39
CA SER A 79 -6.42 -6.93 -13.37
C SER A 79 -7.76 -7.35 -13.97
N SER A 80 -8.81 -6.68 -13.63
CA SER A 80 -10.14 -7.01 -14.16
C SER A 80 -10.38 -6.39 -15.52
#